data_f4161bf1437762da61c9be269f332501
#
_entry.id   f4161bf1437762da61c9be269f332501
#
_cell.length_a   1.000
_cell.length_b   1.000
_cell.length_c   1.000
_cell.angle_alpha   90.00
_cell.angle_beta   90.00
_cell.angle_gamma   90.00
#
_symmetry.space_group_name_H-M   'P 1'
#
loop_
_entity.id
_entity.type
_entity.pdbx_description
1 polymer ?
#
loop_
_entity_poly.entity_id
_entity_poly.type
_entity_poly.pdbx_seq_one_letter_code
_entity_poly.pdbx_strand_id
1 'polypeptide(L)' 'MSCNCNHANKAIACTVTNCRNHCDTADYCSLERIQVGTHEANPTMDQCTDCQSFQLK' A
#
# COMPACT_ATOMS: atom_id res chain seq x y z
N MET A 1 10.71 -5.11 12.69
CA MET A 1 11.84 -4.77 11.84
C MET A 1 11.44 -3.73 10.81
N SER A 2 12.26 -2.75 10.62
CA SER A 2 11.93 -1.67 9.69
C SER A 2 11.96 -2.15 8.24
N CYS A 3 11.19 -1.48 7.41
CA CYS A 3 11.20 -1.71 5.98
C CYS A 3 12.55 -1.30 5.41
N ASN A 4 13.10 -2.11 4.56
CA ASN A 4 14.32 -1.78 3.86
C ASN A 4 13.98 -0.99 2.61
N CYS A 5 14.19 0.31 2.65
CA CYS A 5 13.78 1.19 1.57
C CYS A 5 14.61 1.07 0.30
N ASN A 6 15.55 0.14 0.26
CA ASN A 6 16.23 -0.17 -0.99
C ASN A 6 15.27 -0.72 -2.04
N HIS A 7 14.11 -1.16 -1.62
CA HIS A 7 13.11 -1.75 -2.50
C HIS A 7 11.87 -0.88 -2.67
N ALA A 8 11.97 0.40 -2.32
CA ALA A 8 10.84 1.30 -2.50
C ALA A 8 10.47 1.37 -3.98
N ASN A 9 9.22 1.05 -4.26
CA ASN A 9 8.71 1.10 -5.63
C ASN A 9 8.06 2.45 -5.88
N LYS A 10 8.74 3.31 -6.59
CA LYS A 10 8.28 4.67 -6.81
C LYS A 10 7.04 4.76 -7.71
N ALA A 11 6.66 3.65 -8.34
CA ALA A 11 5.42 3.59 -9.10
C ALA A 11 4.21 3.37 -8.19
N ILE A 12 4.42 3.01 -6.92
CA ILE A 12 3.34 2.72 -5.97
C ILE A 12 3.52 3.64 -4.77
N ALA A 13 2.95 4.83 -4.87
CA ALA A 13 2.93 5.76 -3.74
C ALA A 13 2.01 5.21 -2.66
N CYS A 14 2.47 5.23 -1.42
CA CYS A 14 1.72 4.69 -0.30
C CYS A 14 2.01 5.52 0.95
N THR A 15 0.94 5.98 1.59
CA THR A 15 1.06 6.75 2.83
C THR A 15 0.61 5.96 4.05
N VAL A 16 0.31 4.67 3.89
CA VAL A 16 -0.22 3.83 4.97
C VAL A 16 0.94 3.30 5.80
N THR A 17 1.32 4.05 6.82
CA THR A 17 2.49 3.73 7.63
C THR A 17 2.32 2.48 8.48
N ASN A 18 1.08 2.04 8.69
CA ASN A 18 0.81 0.82 9.44
C ASN A 18 0.95 -0.44 8.59
N CYS A 19 1.21 -0.28 7.30
CA CYS A 19 1.38 -1.43 6.42
C CYS A 19 2.80 -1.96 6.49
N ARG A 20 2.92 -3.28 6.58
CA ARG A 20 4.22 -3.94 6.63
C ARG A 20 5.05 -3.67 5.38
N ASN A 21 4.38 -3.47 4.26
CA ASN A 21 5.04 -3.27 2.97
C ASN A 21 5.39 -1.80 2.70
N HIS A 22 5.00 -0.89 3.59
CA HIS A 22 5.33 0.51 3.44
C HIS A 22 6.79 0.76 3.78
N CYS A 23 7.46 1.56 2.97
CA CYS A 23 8.84 1.92 3.23
C CYS A 23 8.89 2.98 4.35
N ASP A 24 9.75 2.75 5.35
CA ASP A 24 9.76 3.61 6.54
C ASP A 24 10.28 5.02 6.26
N THR A 25 11.10 5.19 5.24
CA THR A 25 11.73 6.49 4.98
C THR A 25 11.15 7.21 3.79
N ALA A 26 10.17 6.63 3.11
CA ALA A 26 9.54 7.23 1.95
C ALA A 26 8.12 6.70 1.83
N ASP A 27 7.24 7.50 1.24
CA ASP A 27 5.84 7.12 1.09
C ASP A 27 5.65 6.29 -0.18
N TYR A 28 6.27 5.12 -0.19
CA TYR A 28 6.18 4.17 -1.29
C TYR A 28 6.01 2.76 -0.75
N CYS A 29 5.36 1.93 -1.53
CA CYS A 29 5.26 0.51 -1.24
C CYS A 29 6.52 -0.21 -1.70
N SER A 30 6.90 -1.27 -0.99
CA SER A 30 8.09 -2.05 -1.34
C SER A 30 7.77 -3.23 -2.26
N LEU A 31 6.51 -3.46 -2.59
CA LEU A 31 6.11 -4.55 -3.46
C LEU A 31 6.31 -4.19 -4.92
N GLU A 32 6.46 -5.19 -5.77
CA GLU A 32 6.55 -4.96 -7.21
C GLU A 32 5.20 -4.56 -7.79
N ARG A 33 4.12 -5.07 -7.19
CA ARG A 33 2.75 -4.73 -7.57
C ARG A 33 1.84 -4.91 -6.38
N ILE A 34 0.67 -4.27 -6.44
CA ILE A 34 -0.35 -4.44 -5.41
C ILE A 34 -1.66 -4.80 -6.10
N GLN A 35 -2.55 -5.38 -5.31
CA GLN A 35 -3.91 -5.66 -5.76
C GLN A 35 -4.82 -4.61 -5.15
N VAL A 36 -5.48 -3.82 -6.00
CA VAL A 36 -6.46 -2.83 -5.56
C VAL A 36 -7.84 -3.42 -5.78
N GLY A 37 -8.66 -3.36 -4.75
CA GLY A 37 -10.03 -3.87 -4.81
C GLY A 37 -10.97 -2.96 -4.07
N THR A 38 -12.11 -3.48 -3.74
CA THR A 38 -13.13 -2.71 -3.05
C THR A 38 -13.88 -3.61 -2.07
N HIS A 39 -14.38 -3.00 -0.99
CA HIS A 39 -15.28 -3.66 -0.05
C HIS A 39 -16.73 -3.42 -0.41
N GLU A 40 -17.00 -2.71 -1.51
CA GLU A 40 -18.35 -2.37 -1.97
C GLU A 40 -18.67 -3.10 -3.26
N ALA A 41 -19.95 -3.43 -3.46
CA ALA A 41 -20.39 -4.03 -4.71
C ALA A 41 -20.24 -3.06 -5.89
N ASN A 42 -20.57 -1.78 -5.63
CA ASN A 42 -20.49 -0.73 -6.64
C ASN A 42 -19.82 0.49 -6.03
N PRO A 43 -18.49 0.55 -6.01
CA PRO A 43 -17.79 1.68 -5.40
C PRO A 43 -18.07 2.96 -6.19
N THR A 44 -18.43 4.01 -5.47
CA THR A 44 -18.74 5.31 -6.06
C THR A 44 -17.83 6.41 -5.52
N MET A 45 -16.99 6.10 -4.55
CA MET A 45 -16.08 7.05 -3.92
C MET A 45 -14.70 6.43 -3.81
N ASP A 46 -13.67 7.28 -3.78
CA ASP A 46 -12.32 6.78 -3.64
C ASP A 46 -12.10 6.06 -2.31
N GLN A 47 -12.81 6.44 -1.25
CA GLN A 47 -12.73 5.75 0.03
C GLN A 47 -13.26 4.32 -0.03
N CYS A 48 -13.98 3.97 -1.09
CA CYS A 48 -14.50 2.62 -1.24
C CYS A 48 -13.52 1.66 -1.90
N THR A 49 -12.30 2.12 -2.16
CA THR A 49 -11.27 1.27 -2.75
C THR A 49 -10.21 0.95 -1.71
N ASP A 50 -9.69 -0.25 -1.77
CA ASP A 50 -8.75 -0.77 -0.77
C ASP A 50 -7.56 -1.41 -1.45
N CYS A 51 -6.40 -1.29 -0.81
CA CYS A 51 -5.24 -2.08 -1.19
C CYS A 51 -5.40 -3.48 -0.59
N GLN A 52 -5.59 -4.47 -1.44
CA GLN A 52 -5.76 -5.86 -0.99
C GLN A 52 -4.43 -6.48 -0.58
N SER A 53 -3.33 -5.82 -0.88
CA SER A 53 -2.00 -6.29 -0.48
C SER A 53 -1.56 -5.72 0.86
N PHE A 54 -2.42 -4.95 1.52
CA PHE A 54 -2.14 -4.39 2.83
C PHE A 54 -1.92 -5.50 3.84
N GLN A 55 -0.87 -5.35 4.65
CA GLN A 55 -0.61 -6.24 5.78
C GLN A 55 -0.26 -5.40 7.00
N LEU A 56 -0.99 -5.60 8.07
CA LEU A 56 -0.74 -4.88 9.30
C LEU A 56 0.60 -5.30 9.89
N LYS A 57 1.34 -4.32 10.37
CA LYS A 57 2.62 -4.58 11.05
C LYS A 57 2.44 -5.43 12.30
#